data_7de462b421b7e67b52161ae2e899ed63
#
_entry.id   7de462b421b7e67b52161ae2e899ed63
#
_cell.length_a   1.000
_cell.length_b   1.000
_cell.length_c   1.000
_cell.angle_alpha   90.00
_cell.angle_beta   90.00
_cell.angle_gamma   90.00
#
_symmetry.space_group_name_H-M   'P 1'
#
loop_
_entity.id
_entity.type
_entity.pdbx_description
1 polymer ?
#
loop_
_entity_poly.entity_id
_entity_poly.type
_entity_poly.pdbx_seq_one_letter_code
_entity_poly.pdbx_strand_id
1 'polypeptide(L)'
;MNQELIINNKHYKKADKLESLNMFKGQLYETIVTTQSNEHVKNAAPIGVICKDSNHIVIHLDNCVHTHLNIMENGELIVNITKDPLIFTYSTLGELDEEYFGQFNGFPMINDSLGFFKAHVVKTIEKKRENDYNDGIGNVVTCEVEDIYISDNNEIVPLNRAMNAVIESLVYYCRFDHKYKDIQKEIWTHMKELNRVCQKVGNESEKESMKLILDKLKKNHAYLE
;
A
#
# COMPACT_ATOMS: atom_id res chain seq x y z
N MET A 1 -22.70 -20.61 4.23
CA MET A 1 -23.68 -19.74 3.56
C MET A 1 -22.90 -18.55 3.01
N ASN A 2 -22.89 -18.36 1.68
CA ASN A 2 -22.25 -17.17 1.09
C ASN A 2 -23.09 -15.95 1.52
N GLN A 3 -22.57 -15.17 2.46
CA GLN A 3 -23.18 -13.90 2.83
C GLN A 3 -22.86 -12.90 1.73
N GLU A 4 -23.87 -12.53 0.96
CA GLU A 4 -23.80 -11.43 0.00
C GLU A 4 -24.06 -10.12 0.74
N LEU A 5 -23.29 -9.08 0.40
CA LEU A 5 -23.40 -7.74 0.92
C LEU A 5 -23.62 -6.79 -0.26
N ILE A 6 -24.58 -5.89 -0.16
CA ILE A 6 -24.82 -4.85 -1.16
C ILE A 6 -24.57 -3.49 -0.53
N ILE A 7 -23.63 -2.73 -1.08
CA ILE A 7 -23.34 -1.35 -0.70
C ILE A 7 -23.41 -0.49 -1.95
N ASN A 8 -24.24 0.52 -1.97
CA ASN A 8 -24.40 1.47 -3.09
C ASN A 8 -24.56 0.77 -4.46
N ASN A 9 -25.44 -0.24 -4.54
CA ASN A 9 -25.71 -1.07 -5.72
C ASN A 9 -24.54 -1.95 -6.18
N LYS A 10 -23.46 -2.05 -5.41
CA LYS A 10 -22.36 -2.97 -5.68
C LYS A 10 -22.46 -4.21 -4.80
N HIS A 11 -22.31 -5.35 -5.45
CA HIS A 11 -22.38 -6.67 -4.79
C HIS A 11 -21.01 -7.12 -4.34
N TYR A 12 -20.95 -7.62 -3.12
CA TYR A 12 -19.74 -8.17 -2.50
C TYR A 12 -20.02 -9.55 -1.93
N LYS A 13 -19.07 -10.44 -2.08
CA LYS A 13 -19.06 -11.78 -1.47
C LYS A 13 -18.12 -11.81 -0.29
N LYS A 14 -18.56 -12.39 0.82
CA LYS A 14 -17.71 -12.61 1.99
C LYS A 14 -16.61 -13.63 1.68
N ALA A 15 -15.41 -13.36 2.17
CA ALA A 15 -14.25 -14.24 2.11
C ALA A 15 -13.66 -14.45 3.51
N ASP A 16 -12.86 -15.51 3.68
CA ASP A 16 -12.36 -15.90 5.00
C ASP A 16 -10.88 -15.55 5.23
N LYS A 17 -10.15 -15.20 4.16
CA LYS A 17 -8.68 -15.02 4.22
C LYS A 17 -8.22 -13.92 3.28
N LEU A 18 -7.12 -13.26 3.65
CA LEU A 18 -6.49 -12.20 2.84
C LEU A 18 -6.02 -12.69 1.47
N GLU A 19 -5.67 -13.96 1.33
CA GLU A 19 -5.31 -14.57 0.04
C GLU A 19 -6.44 -14.48 -1.00
N SER A 20 -7.69 -14.43 -0.55
CA SER A 20 -8.86 -14.20 -1.43
C SER A 20 -8.86 -12.81 -2.07
N LEU A 21 -8.14 -11.85 -1.48
CA LEU A 21 -7.87 -10.52 -2.03
C LEU A 21 -6.54 -10.46 -2.80
N ASN A 22 -5.91 -11.61 -3.08
CA ASN A 22 -4.55 -11.68 -3.62
C ASN A 22 -3.49 -10.96 -2.77
N MET A 23 -3.70 -10.92 -1.45
CA MET A 23 -2.74 -10.40 -0.49
C MET A 23 -2.01 -11.56 0.19
N PHE A 24 -0.69 -11.64 0.00
CA PHE A 24 0.12 -12.75 0.46
C PHE A 24 1.10 -12.34 1.56
N LYS A 25 1.40 -13.27 2.45
CA LYS A 25 2.30 -13.08 3.59
C LYS A 25 3.64 -12.46 3.20
N GLY A 26 4.05 -11.44 3.94
CA GLY A 26 5.31 -10.71 3.77
C GLY A 26 5.29 -9.62 2.71
N GLN A 27 4.20 -9.52 1.91
CA GLN A 27 4.07 -8.50 0.88
C GLN A 27 3.43 -7.22 1.43
N LEU A 28 3.89 -6.09 0.92
CA LEU A 28 3.28 -4.78 1.15
C LEU A 28 2.41 -4.40 -0.05
N TYR A 29 1.21 -3.93 0.25
CA TYR A 29 0.24 -3.45 -0.74
C TYR A 29 -0.15 -2.00 -0.44
N GLU A 30 -0.27 -1.21 -1.49
CA GLU A 30 -0.75 0.17 -1.41
C GLU A 30 -2.29 0.14 -1.40
N THR A 31 -2.86 0.70 -0.34
CA THR A 31 -4.32 0.67 -0.10
C THR A 31 -4.81 2.03 0.36
N ILE A 32 -6.12 2.20 0.44
CA ILE A 32 -6.74 3.32 1.15
C ILE A 32 -7.28 2.80 2.48
N VAL A 33 -6.75 3.32 3.57
CA VAL A 33 -7.27 3.04 4.91
C VAL A 33 -8.26 4.12 5.29
N THR A 34 -9.49 3.71 5.62
CA THR A 34 -10.52 4.60 6.14
C THR A 34 -10.70 4.40 7.64
N THR A 35 -10.86 5.50 8.35
CA THR A 35 -11.07 5.59 9.79
C THR A 35 -12.08 6.70 10.09
N GLN A 36 -12.53 6.79 11.32
CA GLN A 36 -13.32 7.93 11.81
C GLN A 36 -12.91 8.29 13.23
N SER A 37 -13.10 9.54 13.62
CA SER A 37 -12.96 9.98 15.00
C SER A 37 -14.15 9.53 15.86
N ASN A 38 -14.08 9.72 17.19
CA ASN A 38 -15.21 9.52 18.09
C ASN A 38 -16.39 10.45 17.77
N GLU A 39 -16.16 11.56 17.09
CA GLU A 39 -17.19 12.49 16.60
C GLU A 39 -17.72 12.10 15.21
N HIS A 40 -17.37 10.91 14.72
CA HIS A 40 -17.74 10.38 13.38
C HIS A 40 -17.21 11.20 12.20
N VAL A 41 -16.14 11.97 12.39
CA VAL A 41 -15.46 12.63 11.27
C VAL A 41 -14.67 11.59 10.50
N LYS A 42 -15.05 11.40 9.22
CA LYS A 42 -14.42 10.43 8.32
C LYS A 42 -13.02 10.87 7.90
N ASN A 43 -12.13 9.91 7.73
CA ASN A 43 -10.81 10.11 7.19
C ASN A 43 -10.45 8.97 6.25
N ALA A 44 -9.78 9.29 5.15
CA ALA A 44 -9.19 8.32 4.22
C ALA A 44 -7.73 8.69 3.96
N ALA A 45 -6.85 7.72 3.99
CA ALA A 45 -5.43 7.94 3.74
C ALA A 45 -4.79 6.76 2.98
N PRO A 46 -3.88 7.03 2.03
CA PRO A 46 -3.05 6.00 1.42
C PRO A 46 -2.08 5.42 2.47
N ILE A 47 -2.21 4.15 2.73
CA ILE A 47 -1.37 3.43 3.70
C ILE A 47 -0.86 2.14 3.06
N GLY A 48 0.45 1.90 3.20
CA GLY A 48 1.05 0.61 2.88
C GLY A 48 0.69 -0.43 3.93
N VAL A 49 -0.04 -1.45 3.53
CA VAL A 49 -0.48 -2.56 4.38
C VAL A 49 0.39 -3.78 4.11
N ILE A 50 1.04 -4.30 5.14
CA ILE A 50 1.83 -5.52 5.08
C ILE A 50 0.96 -6.70 5.52
N CYS A 51 0.78 -7.69 4.66
CA CYS A 51 0.12 -8.94 5.02
C CYS A 51 1.05 -9.75 5.92
N LYS A 52 0.70 -9.93 7.19
CA LYS A 52 1.49 -10.68 8.15
C LYS A 52 1.22 -12.19 8.07
N ASP A 53 -0.04 -12.54 7.93
CA ASP A 53 -0.56 -13.89 7.70
C ASP A 53 -1.98 -13.78 7.12
N SER A 54 -2.72 -14.90 7.04
CA SER A 54 -4.06 -14.93 6.42
C SER A 54 -5.10 -14.03 7.08
N ASN A 55 -4.88 -13.64 8.36
CA ASN A 55 -5.86 -12.90 9.16
C ASN A 55 -5.25 -11.70 9.91
N HIS A 56 -3.98 -11.40 9.70
CA HIS A 56 -3.34 -10.25 10.34
C HIS A 56 -2.60 -9.39 9.34
N ILE A 57 -2.66 -8.09 9.57
CA ILE A 57 -1.89 -7.08 8.85
C ILE A 57 -1.02 -6.27 9.79
N VAL A 58 -0.02 -5.62 9.21
CA VAL A 58 0.82 -4.61 9.89
C VAL A 58 0.80 -3.33 9.08
N ILE A 59 0.59 -2.21 9.75
CA ILE A 59 0.71 -0.87 9.17
C ILE A 59 1.70 -0.03 9.96
N HIS A 60 2.35 0.90 9.30
CA HIS A 60 3.29 1.84 9.90
C HIS A 60 2.70 3.25 9.80
N LEU A 61 2.48 3.89 10.95
CA LEU A 61 1.83 5.20 11.05
C LEU A 61 2.73 6.19 11.77
N ASP A 62 2.75 7.43 11.30
CA ASP A 62 3.33 8.55 12.03
C ASP A 62 2.33 9.08 13.06
N ASN A 63 2.81 9.51 14.24
CA ASN A 63 1.96 9.86 15.37
C ASN A 63 1.06 11.09 15.13
N CYS A 64 1.38 11.91 14.14
CA CYS A 64 0.68 13.18 13.88
C CYS A 64 -0.41 13.09 12.80
N VAL A 65 -0.64 11.92 12.20
CA VAL A 65 -1.63 11.79 11.12
C VAL A 65 -3.01 11.41 11.69
N HIS A 66 -4.08 11.91 11.04
CA HIS A 66 -5.47 11.63 11.46
C HIS A 66 -5.78 10.13 11.56
N THR A 67 -5.28 9.33 10.62
CA THR A 67 -5.43 7.86 10.66
C THR A 67 -4.89 7.27 11.95
N HIS A 68 -3.71 7.72 12.44
CA HIS A 68 -3.15 7.26 13.69
C HIS A 68 -4.02 7.66 14.87
N LEU A 69 -4.43 8.94 14.95
CA LEU A 69 -5.27 9.44 16.02
C LEU A 69 -6.58 8.65 16.14
N ASN A 70 -7.29 8.48 15.02
CA ASN A 70 -8.54 7.74 14.98
C ASN A 70 -8.37 6.26 15.38
N ILE A 71 -7.30 5.61 14.94
CA ILE A 71 -7.01 4.21 15.30
C ILE A 71 -6.67 4.08 16.79
N MET A 72 -5.96 5.05 17.38
CA MET A 72 -5.67 5.03 18.81
C MET A 72 -6.92 5.28 19.67
N GLU A 73 -7.89 6.03 19.15
CA GLU A 73 -9.17 6.27 19.82
C GLU A 73 -10.13 5.08 19.73
N ASN A 74 -10.32 4.51 18.54
CA ASN A 74 -11.38 3.54 18.25
C ASN A 74 -10.87 2.10 18.15
N GLY A 75 -9.60 1.92 17.86
CA GLY A 75 -9.00 0.61 17.62
C GLY A 75 -9.43 -0.07 16.33
N GLU A 76 -10.20 0.58 15.45
CA GLU A 76 -10.80 -0.03 14.26
C GLU A 76 -10.48 0.75 12.97
N LEU A 77 -10.43 0.03 11.85
CA LEU A 77 -10.17 0.58 10.51
C LEU A 77 -10.80 -0.29 9.43
N ILE A 78 -11.03 0.31 8.25
CA ILE A 78 -11.32 -0.45 7.03
C ILE A 78 -10.20 -0.23 6.02
N VAL A 79 -9.70 -1.31 5.46
CA VAL A 79 -8.72 -1.31 4.37
C VAL A 79 -9.47 -1.52 3.06
N ASN A 80 -9.32 -0.58 2.14
CA ASN A 80 -9.99 -0.58 0.85
C ASN A 80 -8.98 -0.81 -0.27
N ILE A 81 -9.26 -1.75 -1.16
CA ILE A 81 -8.47 -2.05 -2.34
C ILE A 81 -9.08 -1.31 -3.54
N THR A 82 -8.35 -0.39 -4.11
CA THR A 82 -8.73 0.37 -5.31
C THR A 82 -7.54 0.53 -6.23
N LYS A 83 -7.80 0.76 -7.52
CA LYS A 83 -6.79 1.12 -8.54
C LYS A 83 -7.00 2.54 -9.05
N ASP A 84 -7.97 3.28 -8.50
CA ASP A 84 -8.27 4.63 -8.93
C ASP A 84 -7.21 5.62 -8.42
N PRO A 85 -6.40 6.23 -9.31
CA PRO A 85 -5.38 7.18 -8.91
C PRO A 85 -5.96 8.46 -8.32
N LEU A 86 -7.19 8.84 -8.66
CA LEU A 86 -7.83 10.03 -8.11
C LEU A 86 -8.18 9.83 -6.64
N ILE A 87 -8.65 8.64 -6.24
CA ILE A 87 -8.91 8.32 -4.84
C ILE A 87 -7.60 8.40 -4.02
N PHE A 88 -6.48 7.86 -4.54
CA PHE A 88 -5.18 8.02 -3.89
C PHE A 88 -4.76 9.49 -3.78
N THR A 89 -4.97 10.26 -4.84
CA THR A 89 -4.59 11.69 -4.89
C THR A 89 -5.42 12.51 -3.90
N TYR A 90 -6.74 12.43 -3.97
CA TYR A 90 -7.63 13.19 -3.09
C TYR A 90 -7.46 12.80 -1.62
N SER A 91 -7.31 11.51 -1.33
CA SER A 91 -7.02 11.04 0.04
C SER A 91 -5.69 11.57 0.58
N THR A 92 -4.67 11.76 -0.29
CA THR A 92 -3.37 12.33 0.11
C THR A 92 -3.48 13.84 0.36
N LEU A 93 -4.22 14.54 -0.48
CA LEU A 93 -4.38 16.00 -0.40
C LEU A 93 -5.39 16.43 0.67
N GLY A 94 -6.18 15.51 1.21
CA GLY A 94 -7.26 15.80 2.15
C GLY A 94 -8.52 16.39 1.47
N GLU A 95 -8.71 16.09 0.20
CA GLU A 95 -9.78 16.63 -0.66
C GLU A 95 -10.80 15.57 -1.10
N LEU A 96 -10.86 14.42 -0.41
CA LEU A 96 -11.80 13.35 -0.75
C LEU A 96 -13.21 13.70 -0.30
N ASP A 97 -14.10 13.96 -1.27
CA ASP A 97 -15.48 14.35 -1.04
C ASP A 97 -16.32 13.23 -0.40
N GLU A 98 -17.42 13.63 0.27
CA GLU A 98 -18.35 12.73 0.94
C GLU A 98 -18.95 11.66 0.00
N GLU A 99 -19.13 11.95 -1.29
CA GLU A 99 -19.65 11.01 -2.28
C GLU A 99 -18.79 9.75 -2.50
N TYR A 100 -17.50 9.84 -2.19
CA TYR A 100 -16.58 8.70 -2.26
C TYR A 100 -16.71 7.74 -1.08
N PHE A 101 -17.39 8.14 -0.01
CA PHE A 101 -17.56 7.31 1.16
C PHE A 101 -18.89 6.53 1.13
N GLY A 102 -18.78 5.23 1.37
CA GLY A 102 -19.86 4.35 1.80
C GLY A 102 -19.76 4.06 3.29
N GLN A 103 -20.59 3.15 3.75
CA GLN A 103 -20.57 2.67 5.14
C GLN A 103 -20.62 1.15 5.20
N PHE A 104 -19.81 0.60 6.09
CA PHE A 104 -19.87 -0.80 6.48
C PHE A 104 -19.81 -0.92 8.01
N ASN A 105 -20.85 -1.49 8.62
CA ASN A 105 -20.97 -1.66 10.08
C ASN A 105 -20.72 -0.36 10.87
N GLY A 106 -21.20 0.77 10.38
CA GLY A 106 -21.03 2.08 11.03
C GLY A 106 -19.68 2.76 10.77
N PHE A 107 -18.77 2.14 10.02
CA PHE A 107 -17.46 2.71 9.65
C PHE A 107 -17.43 3.16 8.19
N PRO A 108 -16.69 4.25 7.86
CA PRO A 108 -16.53 4.70 6.49
C PRO A 108 -15.70 3.70 5.68
N MET A 109 -16.12 3.45 4.47
CA MET A 109 -15.36 2.73 3.45
C MET A 109 -15.34 3.51 2.14
N ILE A 110 -14.47 3.16 1.21
CA ILE A 110 -14.46 3.75 -0.12
C ILE A 110 -15.51 3.08 -0.99
N ASN A 111 -16.42 3.88 -1.57
CA ASN A 111 -17.34 3.42 -2.60
C ASN A 111 -16.55 2.81 -3.76
N ASP A 112 -17.13 1.85 -4.44
CA ASP A 112 -16.53 1.19 -5.60
C ASP A 112 -15.19 0.49 -5.35
N SER A 113 -14.82 0.20 -4.08
CA SER A 113 -13.68 -0.65 -3.78
C SER A 113 -13.80 -2.00 -4.49
N LEU A 114 -12.68 -2.51 -5.01
CA LEU A 114 -12.60 -3.85 -5.62
C LEU A 114 -12.77 -4.95 -4.58
N GLY A 115 -12.38 -4.64 -3.35
CA GLY A 115 -12.57 -5.43 -2.15
C GLY A 115 -12.15 -4.61 -0.95
N PHE A 116 -12.60 -5.01 0.22
CA PHE A 116 -12.26 -4.36 1.47
C PHE A 116 -12.31 -5.34 2.63
N PHE A 117 -11.71 -4.95 3.74
CA PHE A 117 -11.85 -5.67 4.99
C PHE A 117 -11.83 -4.72 6.19
N LYS A 118 -12.60 -5.09 7.21
CA LYS A 118 -12.53 -4.45 8.52
C LYS A 118 -11.46 -5.13 9.35
N ALA A 119 -10.74 -4.36 10.15
CA ALA A 119 -9.74 -4.88 11.06
C ALA A 119 -9.74 -4.09 12.37
N HIS A 120 -9.30 -4.73 13.45
CA HIS A 120 -9.10 -4.09 14.75
C HIS A 120 -7.66 -4.24 15.26
N VAL A 121 -7.24 -3.28 16.06
CA VAL A 121 -5.88 -3.25 16.60
C VAL A 121 -5.72 -4.30 17.69
N VAL A 122 -4.71 -5.16 17.54
CA VAL A 122 -4.33 -6.15 18.58
C VAL A 122 -3.00 -5.82 19.25
N LYS A 123 -2.16 -5.01 18.61
CA LYS A 123 -0.86 -4.61 19.16
C LYS A 123 -0.35 -3.33 18.52
N THR A 124 0.16 -2.42 19.35
CA THR A 124 0.90 -1.24 18.93
C THR A 124 2.29 -1.23 19.54
N ILE A 125 3.31 -0.92 18.73
CA ILE A 125 4.69 -0.75 19.17
C ILE A 125 5.17 0.60 18.67
N GLU A 126 5.51 1.49 19.59
CA GLU A 126 6.18 2.74 19.26
C GLU A 126 7.58 2.46 18.73
N LYS A 127 7.95 3.08 17.65
CA LYS A 127 9.26 2.94 17.02
C LYS A 127 9.81 4.30 16.64
N LYS A 128 11.00 4.63 17.14
CA LYS A 128 11.74 5.77 16.67
C LYS A 128 12.16 5.52 15.21
N ARG A 129 11.84 6.46 14.33
CA ARG A 129 12.27 6.44 12.94
C ARG A 129 13.49 7.35 12.80
N GLU A 130 14.59 6.75 12.39
CA GLU A 130 15.79 7.46 11.96
C GLU A 130 15.95 7.15 10.47
N ASN A 131 15.56 8.06 9.61
CA ASN A 131 15.81 7.97 8.18
C ASN A 131 16.11 9.36 7.61
N ASP A 132 16.69 9.40 6.41
CA ASP A 132 17.14 10.63 5.73
C ASP A 132 16.02 11.66 5.47
N TYR A 133 14.75 11.28 5.66
CA TYR A 133 13.59 12.12 5.32
C TYR A 133 12.75 12.52 6.55
N ASN A 134 12.86 11.81 7.67
CA ASN A 134 11.99 12.04 8.82
C ASN A 134 12.56 11.46 10.12
N ASP A 135 13.00 12.34 11.01
CA ASP A 135 13.30 11.99 12.39
C ASP A 135 12.02 12.15 13.21
N GLY A 136 11.32 11.05 13.48
CA GLY A 136 10.05 11.09 14.16
C GLY A 136 9.75 9.83 14.95
N ILE A 137 8.69 9.90 15.74
CA ILE A 137 8.12 8.76 16.43
C ILE A 137 6.97 8.23 15.56
N GLY A 138 7.01 6.96 15.23
CA GLY A 138 5.94 6.26 14.53
C GLY A 138 5.49 5.03 15.29
N ASN A 139 4.36 4.48 14.89
CA ASN A 139 3.83 3.25 15.43
C ASN A 139 3.81 2.14 14.40
N VAL A 140 4.20 0.96 14.83
CA VAL A 140 3.96 -0.30 14.13
C VAL A 140 2.71 -0.91 14.74
N VAL A 141 1.62 -0.89 13.98
CA VAL A 141 0.31 -1.33 14.43
C VAL A 141 0.01 -2.68 13.79
N THR A 142 -0.23 -3.70 14.60
CA THR A 142 -0.71 -5.01 14.14
C THR A 142 -2.22 -5.06 14.34
N CYS A 143 -2.95 -5.43 13.28
CA CYS A 143 -4.40 -5.55 13.33
C CYS A 143 -4.82 -6.97 12.96
N GLU A 144 -5.86 -7.48 13.61
CA GLU A 144 -6.57 -8.69 13.25
C GLU A 144 -7.70 -8.34 12.28
N VAL A 145 -7.82 -9.12 11.21
CA VAL A 145 -8.83 -8.95 10.15
C VAL A 145 -10.09 -9.71 10.53
N GLU A 146 -11.23 -9.03 10.50
CA GLU A 146 -12.52 -9.61 10.90
C GLU A 146 -13.38 -10.01 9.71
N ASP A 147 -13.71 -9.04 8.86
CA ASP A 147 -14.66 -9.18 7.76
C ASP A 147 -14.01 -8.83 6.43
N ILE A 148 -13.92 -9.80 5.54
CA ILE A 148 -13.32 -9.62 4.20
C ILE A 148 -14.43 -9.72 3.16
N TYR A 149 -14.49 -8.76 2.24
CA TYR A 149 -15.46 -8.71 1.16
C TYR A 149 -14.80 -8.43 -0.19
N ILE A 150 -15.27 -9.13 -1.20
CA ILE A 150 -14.75 -9.10 -2.57
C ILE A 150 -15.88 -8.68 -3.51
N SER A 151 -15.65 -7.71 -4.37
CA SER A 151 -16.60 -7.30 -5.42
C SER A 151 -16.76 -8.42 -6.46
N ASP A 152 -18.01 -8.71 -6.84
CA ASP A 152 -18.35 -9.79 -7.77
C ASP A 152 -17.79 -9.62 -9.19
N ASN A 153 -17.51 -8.41 -9.60
CA ASN A 153 -17.31 -8.08 -11.02
C ASN A 153 -15.85 -7.81 -11.42
N ASN A 154 -14.87 -7.97 -10.51
CA ASN A 154 -13.50 -7.58 -10.81
C ASN A 154 -12.48 -8.60 -10.29
N GLU A 155 -11.47 -8.87 -11.09
CA GLU A 155 -10.25 -9.50 -10.60
C GLU A 155 -9.52 -8.54 -9.66
N ILE A 156 -9.34 -8.95 -8.41
CA ILE A 156 -8.65 -8.15 -7.42
C ILE A 156 -7.15 -8.33 -7.60
N VAL A 157 -6.49 -7.24 -7.92
CA VAL A 157 -5.03 -7.16 -7.94
C VAL A 157 -4.63 -5.97 -7.08
N PRO A 158 -4.26 -6.19 -5.81
CA PRO A 158 -3.78 -5.13 -4.94
C PRO A 158 -2.52 -4.48 -5.51
N LEU A 159 -2.37 -3.18 -5.33
CA LEU A 159 -1.24 -2.45 -5.88
C LEU A 159 0.04 -2.74 -5.10
N ASN A 160 1.12 -3.10 -5.82
CA ASN A 160 2.47 -3.17 -5.30
C ASN A 160 3.41 -2.43 -6.27
N ARG A 161 4.27 -1.57 -5.73
CA ARG A 161 5.14 -0.70 -6.54
C ARG A 161 6.38 -1.39 -7.09
N ALA A 162 6.73 -2.59 -6.60
CA ALA A 162 7.99 -3.24 -6.96
C ALA A 162 8.03 -3.63 -8.44
N MET A 163 6.97 -4.21 -8.98
CA MET A 163 6.91 -4.56 -10.40
C MET A 163 7.05 -3.34 -11.32
N ASN A 164 6.39 -2.23 -10.97
CA ASN A 164 6.55 -0.98 -11.72
C ASN A 164 7.99 -0.46 -11.65
N ALA A 165 8.65 -0.57 -10.49
CA ALA A 165 10.04 -0.18 -10.34
C ALA A 165 10.99 -1.06 -11.18
N VAL A 166 10.72 -2.36 -11.31
CA VAL A 166 11.46 -3.24 -12.22
C VAL A 166 11.26 -2.82 -13.68
N ILE A 167 10.02 -2.58 -14.10
CA ILE A 167 9.70 -2.15 -15.47
C ILE A 167 10.41 -0.83 -15.81
N GLU A 168 10.29 0.19 -14.95
CA GLU A 168 10.97 1.47 -15.16
C GLU A 168 12.49 1.32 -15.22
N SER A 169 13.07 0.44 -14.38
CA SER A 169 14.50 0.16 -14.42
C SER A 169 14.93 -0.50 -15.74
N LEU A 170 14.10 -1.35 -16.34
CA LEU A 170 14.37 -1.92 -17.67
C LEU A 170 14.30 -0.84 -18.76
N VAL A 171 13.37 0.10 -18.67
CA VAL A 171 13.29 1.26 -19.57
C VAL A 171 14.55 2.11 -19.47
N TYR A 172 15.02 2.41 -18.25
CA TYR A 172 16.27 3.11 -18.04
C TYR A 172 17.49 2.31 -18.50
N TYR A 173 17.51 1.00 -18.28
CA TYR A 173 18.57 0.11 -18.77
C TYR A 173 18.72 0.20 -20.29
N CYS A 174 17.62 0.14 -21.06
CA CYS A 174 17.63 0.25 -22.51
C CYS A 174 18.13 1.63 -23.02
N ARG A 175 18.04 2.67 -22.20
CA ARG A 175 18.45 4.04 -22.54
C ARG A 175 19.79 4.43 -21.94
N PHE A 176 20.45 3.52 -21.20
CA PHE A 176 21.65 3.83 -20.42
C PHE A 176 22.85 4.21 -21.27
N ASP A 177 23.02 3.62 -22.48
CA ASP A 177 24.13 3.90 -23.39
C ASP A 177 23.98 5.28 -24.08
N HIS A 178 23.71 6.31 -23.25
CA HIS A 178 23.64 7.68 -23.72
C HIS A 178 25.04 8.27 -23.88
N LYS A 179 25.25 9.09 -24.93
CA LYS A 179 26.56 9.70 -25.19
C LYS A 179 27.06 10.67 -24.12
N TYR A 180 26.15 11.24 -23.32
CA TYR A 180 26.48 12.18 -22.26
C TYR A 180 26.53 11.48 -20.90
N LYS A 181 27.70 11.55 -20.24
CA LYS A 181 27.92 10.91 -18.95
C LYS A 181 27.07 11.46 -17.80
N ASP A 182 26.69 12.72 -17.87
CA ASP A 182 25.82 13.33 -16.84
C ASP A 182 24.41 12.73 -16.89
N ILE A 183 23.88 12.47 -18.08
CA ILE A 183 22.61 11.76 -18.23
C ILE A 183 22.71 10.33 -17.72
N GLN A 184 23.82 9.63 -17.98
CA GLN A 184 24.05 8.29 -17.41
C GLN A 184 24.06 8.29 -15.89
N LYS A 185 24.67 9.31 -15.25
CA LYS A 185 24.66 9.45 -13.77
C LYS A 185 23.27 9.72 -13.23
N GLU A 186 22.49 10.55 -13.92
CA GLU A 186 21.10 10.82 -13.55
C GLU A 186 20.27 9.54 -13.62
N ILE A 187 20.33 8.81 -14.73
CA ILE A 187 19.66 7.52 -14.89
C ILE A 187 20.07 6.55 -13.75
N TRP A 188 21.37 6.45 -13.48
CA TRP A 188 21.87 5.59 -12.40
C TRP A 188 21.30 5.96 -11.03
N THR A 189 21.18 7.24 -10.76
CA THR A 189 20.56 7.73 -9.50
C THR A 189 19.09 7.33 -9.41
N HIS A 190 18.32 7.49 -10.47
CA HIS A 190 16.93 7.01 -10.52
C HIS A 190 16.82 5.49 -10.32
N MET A 191 17.68 4.72 -10.97
CA MET A 191 17.68 3.26 -10.81
C MET A 191 18.03 2.81 -9.39
N LYS A 192 18.90 3.53 -8.68
CA LYS A 192 19.16 3.27 -7.25
C LYS A 192 17.91 3.51 -6.38
N GLU A 193 17.13 4.56 -6.65
CA GLU A 193 15.89 4.82 -5.96
C GLU A 193 14.82 3.75 -6.26
N LEU A 194 14.70 3.32 -7.51
CA LEU A 194 13.81 2.22 -7.89
C LEU A 194 14.23 0.90 -7.21
N ASN A 195 15.53 0.64 -7.10
CA ASN A 195 16.03 -0.50 -6.33
C ASN A 195 15.63 -0.41 -4.86
N ARG A 196 15.74 0.76 -4.24
CA ARG A 196 15.28 0.97 -2.85
C ARG A 196 13.81 0.61 -2.68
N VAL A 197 12.96 0.98 -3.65
CA VAL A 197 11.54 0.57 -3.66
C VAL A 197 11.42 -0.95 -3.71
N CYS A 198 12.09 -1.63 -4.65
CA CYS A 198 12.06 -3.09 -4.78
C CYS A 198 12.53 -3.79 -3.51
N GLN A 199 13.61 -3.33 -2.89
CA GLN A 199 14.11 -3.93 -1.64
C GLN A 199 13.12 -3.79 -0.48
N LYS A 200 12.34 -2.70 -0.46
CA LYS A 200 11.36 -2.44 0.61
C LYS A 200 10.06 -3.22 0.45
N VAL A 201 9.51 -3.31 -0.76
CA VAL A 201 8.15 -3.80 -0.98
C VAL A 201 8.06 -4.99 -1.95
N GLY A 202 9.16 -5.37 -2.59
CA GLY A 202 9.23 -6.45 -3.58
C GLY A 202 9.26 -7.85 -2.94
N ASN A 203 8.75 -8.80 -3.71
CA ASN A 203 8.97 -10.22 -3.47
C ASN A 203 10.38 -10.65 -3.96
N GLU A 204 10.73 -11.92 -3.75
CA GLU A 204 12.06 -12.44 -4.12
C GLU A 204 12.35 -12.32 -5.63
N SER A 205 11.33 -12.55 -6.47
CA SER A 205 11.46 -12.46 -7.94
C SER A 205 11.76 -11.03 -8.41
N GLU A 206 11.09 -10.04 -7.84
CA GLU A 206 11.29 -8.62 -8.16
C GLU A 206 12.65 -8.12 -7.66
N LYS A 207 13.07 -8.53 -6.46
CA LYS A 207 14.40 -8.22 -5.91
C LYS A 207 15.52 -8.82 -6.75
N GLU A 208 15.38 -10.09 -7.15
CA GLU A 208 16.35 -10.76 -8.02
C GLU A 208 16.41 -10.10 -9.41
N SER A 209 15.25 -9.75 -10.01
CA SER A 209 15.19 -9.03 -11.28
C SER A 209 15.94 -7.69 -11.20
N MET A 210 15.70 -6.92 -10.14
CA MET A 210 16.39 -5.65 -9.96
C MET A 210 17.91 -5.84 -9.79
N LYS A 211 18.34 -6.84 -9.01
CA LYS A 211 19.74 -7.18 -8.85
C LYS A 211 20.41 -7.51 -10.18
N LEU A 212 19.77 -8.37 -11.00
CA LEU A 212 20.29 -8.74 -12.33
C LEU A 212 20.49 -7.51 -13.24
N ILE A 213 19.53 -6.57 -13.23
CA ILE A 213 19.62 -5.33 -14.03
C ILE A 213 20.83 -4.50 -13.59
N LEU A 214 20.96 -4.26 -12.27
CA LEU A 214 22.04 -3.42 -11.72
C LEU A 214 23.42 -4.07 -11.89
N ASP A 215 23.55 -5.37 -11.65
CA ASP A 215 24.80 -6.11 -11.83
C ASP A 215 25.24 -6.09 -13.31
N LYS A 216 24.30 -6.21 -14.24
CA LYS A 216 24.59 -6.09 -15.67
C LYS A 216 25.11 -4.71 -16.06
N LEU A 217 24.50 -3.64 -15.51
CA LEU A 217 24.97 -2.27 -15.74
C LEU A 217 26.36 -2.04 -15.18
N LYS A 218 26.62 -2.44 -13.93
CA LYS A 218 27.95 -2.32 -13.31
C LYS A 218 29.02 -3.08 -14.08
N LYS A 219 28.69 -4.28 -14.59
CA LYS A 219 29.62 -5.06 -15.42
C LYS A 219 29.98 -4.34 -16.72
N ASN A 220 29.00 -3.66 -17.34
CA ASN A 220 29.22 -2.96 -18.60
C ASN A 220 29.85 -1.56 -18.41
N HIS A 221 29.68 -0.95 -17.22
CA HIS A 221 30.09 0.41 -16.90
C HIS A 221 30.79 0.47 -15.54
N ALA A 222 32.07 0.12 -15.53
CA ALA A 222 32.90 -0.04 -14.32
C ALA A 222 33.02 1.23 -13.43
N TYR A 223 32.52 2.40 -13.90
CA TYR A 223 32.51 3.64 -13.11
C TYR A 223 31.23 3.83 -12.27
N LEU A 224 30.28 2.86 -12.33
CA LEU A 224 29.07 2.86 -11.54
C LEU A 224 29.34 2.12 -10.22
N GLU A 225 29.82 2.81 -9.22
CA GLU A 225 29.97 2.30 -7.86
C GLU A 225 28.77 2.62 -6.97
#